data_c05bc3e325e024553df91001cf1bdea8
#
_entry.id   c05bc3e325e024553df91001cf1bdea8
#
_cell.length_a   1.000
_cell.length_b   1.000
_cell.length_c   1.000
_cell.angle_alpha   90.00
_cell.angle_beta   90.00
_cell.angle_gamma   90.00
#
_symmetry.space_group_name_H-M   'P 1'
#
loop_
_entity.id
_entity.type
_entity.pdbx_description
1 polymer ?
#
loop_
_entity_poly.entity_id
_entity_poly.type
_entity_poly.pdbx_seq_one_letter_code
_entity_poly.pdbx_strand_id
1 'polypeptide(L)'
;MAYVPVNYDNTRYQVEPLRRFGREAFEQAGMPSALAEELAGYLVATDLRGVLSHGTRSIPGYVPAFQSRHYNPAPVIKITREAGSVVQLDGDGAIGHLVAARAVRGAVTKARQNGIGMATAVRCGHTGSIGNWTRIGTDSGMISVVYSTAVSLPHYTHQQTVINANGDPPYSVGFPGSPPVVIDMGTLLDKPEYQDRIAEISRLPLIKGVALQTINLMMTMPLTAMQATPAEPYPGAFCSLTTIAIDPGFFGPVASFHDEIERLRQGMHTMEPLPGLSRTVLPGELESEREIDFQTNGVPLDPSHIEALARLADEMGIPKYWE
;
A
#
# COMPACT_ATOMS: atom_id res chain seq x y z
N MET A 1 9.65 -6.42 1.96
CA MET A 1 9.85 -6.23 3.43
C MET A 1 9.27 -7.44 4.16
N ALA A 2 9.87 -7.83 5.29
CA ALA A 2 9.33 -8.95 6.07
C ALA A 2 8.05 -8.54 6.81
N TYR A 3 7.09 -9.46 6.94
CA TYR A 3 5.92 -9.27 7.79
C TYR A 3 6.38 -9.01 9.23
N VAL A 4 5.87 -7.94 9.84
CA VAL A 4 6.12 -7.60 11.25
C VAL A 4 4.81 -7.78 12.00
N PRO A 5 4.66 -8.85 12.80
CA PRO A 5 3.44 -9.07 13.56
C PRO A 5 3.29 -8.00 14.64
N VAL A 6 2.03 -7.65 14.95
CA VAL A 6 1.72 -6.79 16.10
C VAL A 6 1.96 -7.58 17.39
N ASN A 7 2.88 -7.08 18.22
CA ASN A 7 3.04 -7.57 19.60
C ASN A 7 2.41 -6.55 20.55
N TYR A 8 1.27 -6.89 21.12
CA TYR A 8 0.50 -6.01 22.00
C TYR A 8 1.17 -5.75 23.36
N ASP A 9 2.21 -6.52 23.71
CA ASP A 9 3.02 -6.32 24.95
C ASP A 9 4.08 -5.22 24.75
N ASN A 10 4.32 -4.77 23.53
CA ASN A 10 5.23 -3.67 23.26
C ASN A 10 4.72 -2.35 23.85
N THR A 11 5.67 -1.45 24.15
CA THR A 11 5.35 -0.07 24.55
C THR A 11 4.52 0.62 23.47
N ARG A 12 3.47 1.30 23.90
CA ARG A 12 2.57 2.03 23.02
C ARG A 12 2.98 3.49 22.86
N TYR A 13 2.97 3.96 21.62
CA TYR A 13 3.37 5.31 21.26
C TYR A 13 2.23 6.04 20.59
N GLN A 14 1.96 7.27 21.02
CA GLN A 14 0.97 8.12 20.36
C GLN A 14 1.41 8.49 18.95
N VAL A 15 0.47 8.53 18.03
CA VAL A 15 0.78 8.68 16.60
C VAL A 15 1.13 10.11 16.20
N GLU A 16 0.60 11.11 16.91
CA GLU A 16 0.85 12.52 16.57
C GLU A 16 2.32 12.94 16.73
N PRO A 17 3.03 12.55 17.82
CA PRO A 17 4.48 12.72 17.92
C PRO A 17 5.26 12.07 16.76
N LEU A 18 4.88 10.87 16.35
CA LEU A 18 5.53 10.15 15.24
C LEU A 18 5.26 10.86 13.88
N ARG A 19 4.02 11.33 13.68
CA ARG A 19 3.64 12.10 12.48
C ARG A 19 4.45 13.41 12.38
N ARG A 20 4.52 14.14 13.49
CA ARG A 20 5.29 15.38 13.57
C ARG A 20 6.76 15.16 13.24
N PHE A 21 7.37 14.13 13.82
CA PHE A 21 8.75 13.76 13.54
C PHE A 21 8.94 13.44 12.04
N GLY A 22 8.09 12.59 11.48
CA GLY A 22 8.16 12.20 10.07
C GLY A 22 8.05 13.41 9.13
N ARG A 23 7.12 14.32 9.40
CA ARG A 23 6.98 15.58 8.65
C ARG A 23 8.29 16.40 8.70
N GLU A 24 8.81 16.68 9.88
CA GLU A 24 10.02 17.49 10.03
C GLU A 24 11.25 16.83 9.39
N ALA A 25 11.36 15.50 9.48
CA ALA A 25 12.43 14.74 8.84
C ALA A 25 12.36 14.83 7.30
N PHE A 26 11.16 14.74 6.72
CA PHE A 26 10.96 14.88 5.27
C PHE A 26 11.16 16.32 4.80
N GLU A 27 10.75 17.32 5.58
CA GLU A 27 11.02 18.74 5.29
C GLU A 27 12.54 19.01 5.23
N GLN A 28 13.31 18.53 6.20
CA GLN A 28 14.77 18.65 6.19
C GLN A 28 15.42 17.87 5.05
N ALA A 29 14.76 16.80 4.54
CA ALA A 29 15.21 16.08 3.35
C ALA A 29 14.84 16.77 2.03
N GLY A 30 14.28 17.98 2.10
CA GLY A 30 13.96 18.83 0.94
C GLY A 30 12.52 18.72 0.43
N MET A 31 11.63 18.08 1.17
CA MET A 31 10.22 17.96 0.78
C MET A 31 9.43 19.23 1.19
N PRO A 32 8.58 19.78 0.32
CA PRO A 32 7.62 20.83 0.72
C PRO A 32 6.72 20.37 1.86
N SER A 33 6.44 21.27 2.83
CA SER A 33 5.72 20.94 4.07
C SER A 33 4.39 20.21 3.85
N ALA A 34 3.61 20.62 2.86
CA ALA A 34 2.34 19.96 2.54
C ALA A 34 2.51 18.49 2.08
N LEU A 35 3.56 18.19 1.31
CA LEU A 35 3.86 16.83 0.87
C LEU A 35 4.47 15.99 1.99
N ALA A 36 5.31 16.59 2.83
CA ALA A 36 5.89 15.95 4.01
C ALA A 36 4.81 15.54 5.01
N GLU A 37 3.84 16.43 5.29
CA GLU A 37 2.68 16.15 6.13
C GLU A 37 1.81 15.02 5.54
N GLU A 38 1.54 15.07 4.23
CA GLU A 38 0.76 14.04 3.53
C GLU A 38 1.45 12.67 3.63
N LEU A 39 2.77 12.59 3.39
CA LEU A 39 3.52 11.34 3.48
C LEU A 39 3.57 10.80 4.91
N ALA A 40 3.87 11.66 5.89
CA ALA A 40 3.89 11.27 7.30
C ALA A 40 2.52 10.74 7.76
N GLY A 41 1.44 11.38 7.31
CA GLY A 41 0.07 10.94 7.57
C GLY A 41 -0.22 9.53 7.02
N TYR A 42 0.23 9.20 5.82
CA TYR A 42 0.06 7.85 5.26
C TYR A 42 0.84 6.78 6.04
N LEU A 43 2.05 7.10 6.49
CA LEU A 43 2.86 6.16 7.28
C LEU A 43 2.22 5.89 8.64
N VAL A 44 1.73 6.92 9.31
CA VAL A 44 1.00 6.79 10.58
C VAL A 44 -0.29 6.01 10.40
N ALA A 45 -1.06 6.27 9.35
CA ALA A 45 -2.28 5.51 9.04
C ALA A 45 -1.98 4.02 8.81
N THR A 46 -0.80 3.70 8.30
CA THR A 46 -0.33 2.32 8.14
C THR A 46 -0.03 1.67 9.49
N ASP A 47 0.64 2.39 10.40
CA ASP A 47 0.90 1.91 11.76
C ASP A 47 -0.39 1.70 12.55
N LEU A 48 -1.35 2.62 12.45
CA LEU A 48 -2.67 2.50 13.09
C LEU A 48 -3.41 1.22 12.72
N ARG A 49 -3.20 0.71 11.51
CA ARG A 49 -3.78 -0.55 11.04
C ARG A 49 -2.94 -1.78 11.38
N GLY A 50 -1.81 -1.60 12.05
CA GLY A 50 -0.91 -2.68 12.45
C GLY A 50 -0.06 -3.25 11.30
N VAL A 51 0.10 -2.53 10.20
CA VAL A 51 0.99 -2.90 9.09
C VAL A 51 2.38 -2.29 9.32
N LEU A 52 2.98 -2.65 10.45
CA LEU A 52 4.18 -2.00 11.02
C LEU A 52 5.42 -2.06 10.12
N SER A 53 5.45 -2.94 9.13
CA SER A 53 6.56 -3.03 8.15
C SER A 53 6.59 -1.87 7.14
N HIS A 54 5.46 -1.18 6.92
CA HIS A 54 5.28 -0.16 5.89
C HIS A 54 4.86 1.21 6.45
N GLY A 55 4.83 1.36 7.77
CA GLY A 55 4.52 2.58 8.48
C GLY A 55 5.74 3.47 8.75
N THR A 56 5.76 4.10 9.92
CA THR A 56 6.84 5.03 10.33
C THR A 56 8.21 4.38 10.42
N ARG A 57 8.29 3.05 10.54
CA ARG A 57 9.53 2.26 10.37
C ARG A 57 10.25 2.56 9.05
N SER A 58 9.55 3.04 8.04
CA SER A 58 10.14 3.34 6.72
C SER A 58 10.83 4.71 6.67
N ILE A 59 10.60 5.60 7.64
CA ILE A 59 11.17 6.97 7.65
C ILE A 59 12.69 6.96 7.54
N PRO A 60 13.45 6.14 8.32
CA PRO A 60 14.90 6.08 8.22
C PRO A 60 15.45 5.66 6.85
N GLY A 61 14.66 4.93 6.07
CA GLY A 61 15.02 4.56 4.70
C GLY A 61 14.64 5.63 3.67
N TYR A 62 13.55 6.35 3.88
CA TYR A 62 13.09 7.35 2.92
C TYR A 62 13.85 8.67 3.01
N VAL A 63 14.25 9.12 4.20
CA VAL A 63 15.01 10.36 4.38
C VAL A 63 16.28 10.38 3.52
N PRO A 64 17.22 9.42 3.63
CA PRO A 64 18.40 9.41 2.78
C PRO A 64 18.07 9.20 1.29
N ALA A 65 16.96 8.52 0.96
CA ALA A 65 16.53 8.36 -0.42
C ALA A 65 16.09 9.70 -1.05
N PHE A 66 15.49 10.61 -0.30
CA PHE A 66 15.22 11.97 -0.76
C PHE A 66 16.49 12.82 -0.84
N GLN A 67 17.35 12.77 0.17
CA GLN A 67 18.60 13.52 0.20
C GLN A 67 19.55 13.16 -0.95
N SER A 68 19.62 11.87 -1.31
CA SER A 68 20.42 11.37 -2.43
C SER A 68 19.75 11.51 -3.81
N ARG A 69 18.54 12.10 -3.88
CA ARG A 69 17.73 12.18 -5.10
C ARG A 69 17.36 10.81 -5.70
N HIS A 70 17.32 9.78 -4.88
CA HIS A 70 16.74 8.50 -5.29
C HIS A 70 15.25 8.66 -5.64
N TYR A 71 14.53 9.50 -4.86
CA TYR A 71 13.20 10.03 -5.16
C TYR A 71 13.23 11.54 -5.29
N ASN A 72 12.28 12.10 -6.06
CA ASN A 72 12.06 13.54 -6.13
C ASN A 72 11.39 14.03 -4.85
N PRO A 73 12.03 14.88 -4.02
CA PRO A 73 11.39 15.39 -2.81
C PRO A 73 10.32 16.44 -3.09
N ALA A 74 10.36 17.12 -4.24
CA ALA A 74 9.42 18.18 -4.62
C ALA A 74 8.75 17.91 -5.98
N PRO A 75 8.04 16.78 -6.13
CA PRO A 75 7.47 16.37 -7.42
C PRO A 75 6.29 17.23 -7.85
N VAL A 76 6.15 17.39 -9.14
CA VAL A 76 4.96 17.94 -9.79
C VAL A 76 4.23 16.82 -10.52
N ILE A 77 3.37 16.11 -9.79
CA ILE A 77 2.58 14.99 -10.35
C ILE A 77 1.56 15.55 -11.34
N LYS A 78 1.56 15.05 -12.58
CA LYS A 78 0.75 15.59 -13.68
C LYS A 78 -0.12 14.51 -14.32
N ILE A 79 -1.31 14.90 -14.74
CA ILE A 79 -2.11 14.12 -15.69
C ILE A 79 -1.49 14.29 -17.06
N THR A 80 -1.05 13.20 -17.67
CA THR A 80 -0.44 13.18 -19.01
C THR A 80 -1.42 12.77 -20.09
N ARG A 81 -2.46 12.02 -19.72
CA ARG A 81 -3.52 11.60 -20.63
C ARG A 81 -4.84 11.48 -19.87
N GLU A 82 -5.92 11.92 -20.49
CA GLU A 82 -7.27 11.81 -19.95
C GLU A 82 -8.26 11.57 -21.10
N ALA A 83 -9.10 10.53 -20.97
CA ALA A 83 -10.13 10.23 -21.95
C ALA A 83 -11.24 9.34 -21.32
N GLY A 84 -12.49 9.75 -21.46
CA GLY A 84 -13.64 8.99 -20.94
C GLY A 84 -13.46 8.63 -19.46
N SER A 85 -13.41 7.34 -19.15
CA SER A 85 -13.27 6.80 -17.80
C SER A 85 -11.80 6.63 -17.34
N VAL A 86 -10.81 7.10 -18.12
CA VAL A 86 -9.39 6.81 -17.88
C VAL A 86 -8.58 8.08 -17.66
N VAL A 87 -7.64 8.03 -16.70
CA VAL A 87 -6.59 9.03 -16.54
C VAL A 87 -5.22 8.35 -16.42
N GLN A 88 -4.18 9.00 -16.93
CA GLN A 88 -2.78 8.57 -16.75
C GLN A 88 -1.99 9.69 -16.09
N LEU A 89 -1.20 9.34 -15.08
CA LEU A 89 -0.36 10.27 -14.35
C LEU A 89 1.12 9.98 -14.58
N ASP A 90 1.90 11.05 -14.58
CA ASP A 90 3.34 11.02 -14.42
C ASP A 90 3.66 11.41 -12.97
N GLY A 91 4.34 10.54 -12.25
CA GLY A 91 4.73 10.75 -10.85
C GLY A 91 5.91 11.70 -10.67
N ASP A 92 6.61 12.09 -11.74
CA ASP A 92 7.75 13.00 -11.70
C ASP A 92 8.85 12.58 -10.71
N GLY A 93 9.07 11.29 -10.56
CA GLY A 93 10.07 10.75 -9.62
C GLY A 93 9.62 10.70 -8.16
N ALA A 94 8.38 11.01 -7.85
CA ALA A 94 7.85 11.00 -6.49
C ALA A 94 7.91 9.61 -5.85
N ILE A 95 7.92 9.59 -4.51
CA ILE A 95 7.58 8.37 -3.77
C ILE A 95 6.15 7.94 -4.09
N GLY A 96 5.93 6.64 -4.25
CA GLY A 96 4.67 6.09 -4.75
C GLY A 96 3.43 6.39 -3.90
N HIS A 97 3.61 6.66 -2.60
CA HIS A 97 2.52 7.06 -1.70
C HIS A 97 1.74 8.27 -2.23
N LEU A 98 2.46 9.33 -2.61
CA LEU A 98 1.83 10.56 -3.12
C LEU A 98 1.13 10.35 -4.46
N VAL A 99 1.72 9.50 -5.31
CA VAL A 99 1.20 9.22 -6.66
C VAL A 99 -0.04 8.33 -6.61
N ALA A 100 0.01 7.27 -5.78
CA ALA A 100 -1.09 6.33 -5.64
C ALA A 100 -2.36 7.01 -5.11
N ALA A 101 -2.22 7.86 -4.09
CA ALA A 101 -3.36 8.63 -3.57
C ALA A 101 -4.03 9.48 -4.66
N ARG A 102 -3.23 10.16 -5.50
CA ARG A 102 -3.76 10.97 -6.62
C ARG A 102 -4.40 10.12 -7.71
N ALA A 103 -3.80 8.98 -8.03
CA ALA A 103 -4.34 8.04 -9.02
C ALA A 103 -5.70 7.49 -8.59
N VAL A 104 -5.84 7.05 -7.33
CA VAL A 104 -7.13 6.54 -6.82
C VAL A 104 -8.19 7.64 -6.83
N ARG A 105 -7.86 8.86 -6.37
CA ARG A 105 -8.81 10.00 -6.43
C ARG A 105 -9.23 10.33 -7.86
N GLY A 106 -8.29 10.22 -8.82
CA GLY A 106 -8.59 10.36 -10.25
C GLY A 106 -9.57 9.30 -10.75
N ALA A 107 -9.32 8.02 -10.42
CA ALA A 107 -10.23 6.92 -10.77
C ALA A 107 -11.62 7.10 -10.12
N VAL A 108 -11.69 7.49 -8.84
CA VAL A 108 -12.96 7.79 -8.14
C VAL A 108 -13.74 8.91 -8.83
N THR A 109 -13.05 9.99 -9.24
CA THR A 109 -13.69 11.09 -9.97
C THR A 109 -14.33 10.60 -11.26
N LYS A 110 -13.63 9.73 -12.01
CA LYS A 110 -14.16 9.13 -13.24
C LYS A 110 -15.30 8.15 -12.97
N ALA A 111 -15.22 7.35 -11.89
CA ALA A 111 -16.27 6.40 -11.53
C ALA A 111 -17.58 7.10 -11.18
N ARG A 112 -17.54 8.21 -10.46
CA ARG A 112 -18.75 9.02 -10.18
C ARG A 112 -19.46 9.52 -11.42
N GLN A 113 -18.71 9.75 -12.50
CA GLN A 113 -19.28 10.24 -13.76
C GLN A 113 -19.78 9.13 -14.67
N ASN A 114 -19.12 7.98 -14.67
CA ASN A 114 -19.27 6.96 -15.71
C ASN A 114 -19.59 5.55 -15.16
N GLY A 115 -19.77 5.41 -13.83
CA GLY A 115 -19.94 4.13 -13.15
C GLY A 115 -18.64 3.36 -12.93
N ILE A 116 -17.64 3.58 -13.76
CA ILE A 116 -16.29 3.02 -13.62
C ILE A 116 -15.24 4.08 -13.98
N GLY A 117 -14.16 4.10 -13.22
CA GLY A 117 -12.99 4.93 -13.48
C GLY A 117 -11.71 4.14 -13.32
N MET A 118 -10.72 4.44 -14.14
CA MET A 118 -9.40 3.82 -14.09
C MET A 118 -8.31 4.87 -14.13
N ALA A 119 -7.30 4.71 -13.31
CA ALA A 119 -6.10 5.52 -13.40
C ALA A 119 -4.85 4.64 -13.46
N THR A 120 -3.88 5.08 -14.27
CA THR A 120 -2.53 4.51 -14.29
C THR A 120 -1.53 5.57 -13.90
N ALA A 121 -0.41 5.18 -13.29
CA ALA A 121 0.68 6.09 -13.05
C ALA A 121 2.04 5.42 -13.31
N VAL A 122 2.99 6.21 -13.75
CA VAL A 122 4.37 5.80 -14.05
C VAL A 122 5.36 6.74 -13.37
N ARG A 123 6.64 6.38 -13.37
CA ARG A 123 7.71 7.19 -12.77
C ARG A 123 7.44 7.54 -11.31
N CYS A 124 7.07 6.52 -10.54
CA CYS A 124 6.90 6.63 -9.10
C CYS A 124 7.75 5.60 -8.36
N GLY A 125 8.02 5.88 -7.10
CA GLY A 125 8.76 4.98 -6.21
C GLY A 125 7.85 4.00 -5.48
N HIS A 126 8.40 3.43 -4.42
CA HIS A 126 7.70 2.49 -3.53
C HIS A 126 6.37 3.05 -3.02
N THR A 127 5.32 2.23 -3.09
CA THR A 127 3.94 2.60 -2.77
C THR A 127 3.51 2.29 -1.33
N GLY A 128 4.37 1.65 -0.53
CA GLY A 128 4.03 1.22 0.83
C GLY A 128 2.94 0.14 0.86
N SER A 129 2.12 0.13 1.92
CA SER A 129 0.94 -0.72 2.01
C SER A 129 -0.14 -0.22 1.04
N ILE A 130 -0.50 -1.04 0.07
CA ILE A 130 -1.43 -0.61 -0.97
C ILE A 130 -2.89 -0.62 -0.52
N GLY A 131 -3.20 -1.26 0.59
CA GLY A 131 -4.49 -1.15 1.27
C GLY A 131 -4.85 0.29 1.68
N ASN A 132 -3.85 1.15 1.92
CA ASN A 132 -4.10 2.57 2.16
C ASN A 132 -4.80 3.23 0.96
N TRP A 133 -4.37 2.90 -0.25
CA TRP A 133 -4.91 3.48 -1.47
C TRP A 133 -6.29 2.93 -1.78
N THR A 134 -6.48 1.64 -1.59
CA THR A 134 -7.78 0.99 -1.72
C THR A 134 -8.81 1.63 -0.79
N ARG A 135 -8.42 1.96 0.46
CA ARG A 135 -9.29 2.64 1.42
C ARG A 135 -9.75 4.02 0.96
N ILE A 136 -8.93 4.78 0.24
CA ILE A 136 -9.37 6.06 -0.35
C ILE A 136 -10.58 5.86 -1.27
N GLY A 137 -10.59 4.76 -2.03
CA GLY A 137 -11.71 4.40 -2.89
C GLY A 137 -12.93 3.95 -2.07
N THR A 138 -12.75 3.05 -1.09
CA THR A 138 -13.86 2.55 -0.26
C THR A 138 -14.48 3.65 0.59
N ASP A 139 -13.67 4.56 1.15
CA ASP A 139 -14.15 5.74 1.92
C ASP A 139 -14.92 6.72 1.02
N SER A 140 -14.68 6.67 -0.29
CA SER A 140 -15.44 7.42 -1.29
C SER A 140 -16.70 6.70 -1.78
N GLY A 141 -17.04 5.52 -1.21
CA GLY A 141 -18.19 4.70 -1.56
C GLY A 141 -17.97 3.80 -2.78
N MET A 142 -16.73 3.65 -3.27
CA MET A 142 -16.40 2.87 -4.46
C MET A 142 -15.86 1.49 -4.12
N ILE A 143 -16.15 0.48 -4.94
CA ILE A 143 -15.30 -0.71 -5.01
C ILE A 143 -13.98 -0.25 -5.62
N SER A 144 -12.85 -0.60 -4.97
CA SER A 144 -11.54 -0.09 -5.36
C SER A 144 -10.56 -1.23 -5.56
N VAL A 145 -9.80 -1.19 -6.65
CA VAL A 145 -8.74 -2.16 -6.95
C VAL A 145 -7.45 -1.41 -7.19
N VAL A 146 -6.35 -1.87 -6.61
CA VAL A 146 -5.02 -1.28 -6.79
C VAL A 146 -4.01 -2.37 -7.08
N TYR A 147 -3.25 -2.19 -8.16
CA TYR A 147 -2.09 -2.98 -8.54
C TYR A 147 -0.85 -2.10 -8.50
N SER A 148 0.26 -2.60 -7.97
CA SER A 148 1.53 -1.89 -7.97
C SER A 148 2.68 -2.83 -8.32
N THR A 149 3.67 -2.34 -9.07
CA THR A 149 4.93 -3.08 -9.25
C THR A 149 5.73 -3.07 -7.95
N ALA A 150 6.37 -4.20 -7.65
CA ALA A 150 7.25 -4.35 -6.49
C ALA A 150 8.73 -4.47 -6.88
N VAL A 151 9.04 -4.54 -8.16
CA VAL A 151 10.40 -4.82 -8.66
C VAL A 151 10.81 -3.82 -9.73
N SER A 152 12.07 -3.43 -9.71
CA SER A 152 12.76 -2.90 -10.88
C SER A 152 12.77 -4.01 -11.91
N LEU A 153 12.30 -3.73 -13.10
CA LEU A 153 12.15 -4.62 -14.25
C LEU A 153 12.86 -5.95 -14.14
N PRO A 154 12.15 -7.05 -14.26
CA PRO A 154 12.73 -8.35 -14.09
C PRO A 154 13.81 -8.53 -15.15
N HIS A 155 15.06 -8.59 -14.72
CA HIS A 155 16.07 -9.22 -15.51
C HIS A 155 15.77 -10.72 -15.46
N TYR A 156 14.92 -11.21 -16.38
CA TYR A 156 14.67 -12.64 -16.52
C TYR A 156 15.98 -13.34 -16.86
N THR A 157 16.62 -13.91 -15.86
CA THR A 157 17.83 -14.70 -16.02
C THR A 157 17.49 -16.17 -15.90
N HIS A 158 18.25 -17.05 -16.61
CA HIS A 158 18.07 -18.51 -16.53
C HIS A 158 18.34 -19.09 -15.14
N GLN A 159 18.85 -18.31 -14.22
CA GLN A 159 19.20 -18.71 -12.84
C GLN A 159 18.10 -18.43 -11.83
N GLN A 160 17.00 -17.81 -12.24
CA GLN A 160 15.88 -17.48 -11.35
C GLN A 160 14.65 -18.32 -11.67
N THR A 161 13.91 -18.70 -10.63
CA THR A 161 12.54 -19.21 -10.84
C THR A 161 11.64 -18.08 -11.30
N VAL A 162 10.57 -18.38 -12.03
CA VAL A 162 9.59 -17.37 -12.48
C VAL A 162 8.97 -16.61 -11.29
N ILE A 163 8.79 -17.28 -10.15
CA ILE A 163 8.27 -16.66 -8.92
C ILE A 163 9.23 -15.59 -8.41
N ASN A 164 10.53 -15.91 -8.34
CA ASN A 164 11.54 -14.98 -7.86
C ASN A 164 11.78 -13.84 -8.85
N ALA A 165 11.71 -14.11 -10.15
CA ALA A 165 11.84 -13.07 -11.18
C ALA A 165 10.67 -12.08 -11.14
N ASN A 166 9.45 -12.56 -10.89
CA ASN A 166 8.27 -11.70 -10.75
C ASN A 166 8.27 -10.92 -9.44
N GLY A 167 9.03 -11.34 -8.43
CA GLY A 167 8.96 -10.79 -7.08
C GLY A 167 7.62 -11.08 -6.41
N ASP A 168 7.22 -10.21 -5.50
CA ASP A 168 5.91 -10.31 -4.83
C ASP A 168 5.10 -9.03 -5.05
N PRO A 169 4.63 -8.77 -6.30
CA PRO A 169 3.93 -7.54 -6.63
C PRO A 169 2.60 -7.48 -5.86
N PRO A 170 2.38 -6.41 -5.06
CA PRO A 170 1.20 -6.32 -4.22
C PRO A 170 -0.04 -5.91 -5.03
N TYR A 171 -1.19 -6.45 -4.64
CA TYR A 171 -2.48 -5.95 -5.08
C TYR A 171 -3.47 -5.83 -3.92
N SER A 172 -4.42 -4.93 -4.06
CA SER A 172 -5.46 -4.74 -3.07
C SER A 172 -6.82 -4.55 -3.73
N VAL A 173 -7.85 -5.12 -3.09
CA VAL A 173 -9.23 -4.95 -3.49
C VAL A 173 -10.04 -4.56 -2.27
N GLY A 174 -10.88 -3.53 -2.41
CA GLY A 174 -11.72 -3.05 -1.31
C GLY A 174 -13.18 -2.89 -1.73
N PHE A 175 -14.06 -3.14 -0.79
CA PHE A 175 -15.50 -2.97 -0.92
C PHE A 175 -15.96 -2.00 0.18
N PRO A 176 -16.73 -0.96 -0.16
CA PRO A 176 -17.22 0.00 0.82
C PRO A 176 -18.19 -0.67 1.79
N GLY A 177 -18.06 -0.37 3.08
CA GLY A 177 -18.85 -0.92 4.17
C GLY A 177 -18.43 -0.31 5.50
N SER A 178 -19.01 -0.75 6.61
CA SER A 178 -18.69 -0.28 7.95
C SER A 178 -18.47 -1.46 8.91
N PRO A 179 -17.20 -1.88 9.09
CA PRO A 179 -15.98 -1.44 8.43
C PRO A 179 -15.91 -1.86 6.94
N PRO A 180 -15.03 -1.26 6.11
CA PRO A 180 -14.83 -1.71 4.74
C PRO A 180 -14.15 -3.08 4.72
N VAL A 181 -14.47 -3.88 3.68
CA VAL A 181 -13.70 -5.09 3.39
C VAL A 181 -12.49 -4.68 2.57
N VAL A 182 -11.27 -4.98 3.04
CA VAL A 182 -10.03 -4.63 2.34
C VAL A 182 -9.09 -5.82 2.33
N ILE A 183 -8.82 -6.32 1.13
CA ILE A 183 -7.85 -7.37 0.86
C ILE A 183 -6.58 -6.66 0.41
N ASP A 184 -5.50 -6.72 1.18
CA ASP A 184 -4.19 -6.16 0.85
C ASP A 184 -3.15 -7.27 0.97
N MET A 185 -2.60 -7.71 -0.15
CA MET A 185 -1.73 -8.88 -0.16
C MET A 185 -0.75 -8.91 -1.32
N GLY A 186 0.41 -9.53 -1.05
CA GLY A 186 1.23 -10.20 -2.05
C GLY A 186 0.95 -11.70 -2.01
N THR A 187 1.69 -12.48 -2.79
CA THR A 187 1.57 -13.94 -2.78
C THR A 187 2.41 -14.63 -1.71
N LEU A 188 3.39 -13.91 -1.15
CA LEU A 188 4.44 -14.41 -0.23
C LEU A 188 5.22 -15.61 -0.78
N LEU A 189 5.16 -15.83 -2.09
CA LEU A 189 5.83 -16.96 -2.76
C LEU A 189 7.27 -16.63 -3.18
N ASP A 190 7.76 -15.42 -2.94
CA ASP A 190 9.14 -15.01 -3.17
C ASP A 190 10.15 -15.62 -2.19
N LYS A 191 9.66 -16.24 -1.09
CA LYS A 191 10.49 -16.89 -0.08
C LYS A 191 10.71 -18.35 -0.40
N PRO A 192 11.98 -18.80 -0.62
CA PRO A 192 12.31 -20.18 -0.99
C PRO A 192 11.75 -21.21 -0.02
N GLU A 193 11.81 -20.96 1.28
CA GLU A 193 11.32 -21.87 2.32
C GLU A 193 9.81 -22.16 2.21
N TYR A 194 9.01 -21.19 1.72
CA TYR A 194 7.59 -21.42 1.46
C TYR A 194 7.38 -22.19 0.17
N GLN A 195 8.17 -21.89 -0.87
CA GLN A 195 8.09 -22.60 -2.15
C GLN A 195 8.34 -24.10 -1.96
N ASP A 196 9.39 -24.48 -1.24
CA ASP A 196 9.77 -25.86 -1.00
C ASP A 196 8.67 -26.61 -0.24
N ARG A 197 8.21 -26.06 0.89
CA ARG A 197 7.15 -26.68 1.70
C ARG A 197 5.83 -26.83 0.94
N ILE A 198 5.45 -25.83 0.15
CA ILE A 198 4.22 -25.89 -0.67
C ILE A 198 4.40 -26.94 -1.76
N ALA A 199 5.56 -27.00 -2.43
CA ALA A 199 5.83 -27.95 -3.51
C ALA A 199 5.83 -29.42 -3.03
N GLU A 200 6.23 -29.69 -1.79
CA GLU A 200 6.14 -31.01 -1.16
C GLU A 200 4.68 -31.53 -1.07
N ILE A 201 3.73 -30.61 -0.80
CA ILE A 201 2.31 -30.95 -0.68
C ILE A 201 1.65 -30.97 -2.06
N SER A 202 1.80 -29.87 -2.81
CA SER A 202 1.26 -29.70 -4.15
C SER A 202 1.92 -28.52 -4.86
N ARG A 203 2.22 -28.66 -6.14
CA ARG A 203 2.73 -27.55 -6.98
C ARG A 203 1.63 -26.59 -7.45
N LEU A 204 0.35 -26.97 -7.31
CA LEU A 204 -0.77 -26.19 -7.82
C LEU A 204 -0.89 -24.78 -7.19
N PRO A 205 -0.71 -24.59 -5.85
CA PRO A 205 -0.72 -23.25 -5.26
C PRO A 205 0.39 -22.36 -5.84
N LEU A 206 1.59 -22.90 -6.10
CA LEU A 206 2.69 -22.14 -6.72
C LEU A 206 2.32 -21.65 -8.12
N ILE A 207 1.74 -22.53 -8.95
CA ILE A 207 1.27 -22.18 -10.30
C ILE A 207 0.21 -21.07 -10.25
N LYS A 208 -0.75 -21.18 -9.33
CA LYS A 208 -1.78 -20.15 -9.12
C LYS A 208 -1.18 -18.83 -8.61
N GLY A 209 -0.18 -18.88 -7.74
CA GLY A 209 0.55 -17.71 -7.28
C GLY A 209 1.27 -17.00 -8.42
N VAL A 210 1.97 -17.74 -9.30
CA VAL A 210 2.57 -17.17 -10.52
C VAL A 210 1.51 -16.48 -11.40
N ALA A 211 0.33 -17.07 -11.54
CA ALA A 211 -0.75 -16.47 -12.31
C ALA A 211 -1.21 -15.12 -11.71
N LEU A 212 -1.35 -15.04 -10.37
CA LEU A 212 -1.70 -13.79 -9.68
C LEU A 212 -0.60 -12.72 -9.84
N GLN A 213 0.68 -13.11 -9.68
CA GLN A 213 1.81 -12.22 -9.94
C GLN A 213 1.79 -11.72 -11.39
N THR A 214 1.49 -12.58 -12.35
CA THR A 214 1.42 -12.23 -13.78
C THR A 214 0.30 -11.24 -14.06
N ILE A 215 -0.89 -11.42 -13.47
CA ILE A 215 -1.99 -10.44 -13.60
C ILE A 215 -1.51 -9.06 -13.15
N ASN A 216 -0.88 -8.99 -11.97
CA ASN A 216 -0.38 -7.72 -11.45
C ASN A 216 0.65 -7.08 -12.39
N LEU A 217 1.64 -7.85 -12.84
CA LEU A 217 2.66 -7.36 -13.76
C LEU A 217 2.06 -6.85 -15.07
N MET A 218 1.07 -7.57 -15.64
CA MET A 218 0.40 -7.14 -16.88
C MET A 218 -0.38 -5.84 -16.69
N MET A 219 -1.01 -5.67 -15.53
CA MET A 219 -1.76 -4.46 -15.19
C MET A 219 -0.85 -3.26 -14.88
N THR A 220 0.40 -3.48 -14.48
CA THR A 220 1.28 -2.39 -14.04
C THR A 220 2.39 -2.07 -15.03
N MET A 221 2.85 -2.99 -15.86
CA MET A 221 3.97 -2.76 -16.79
C MET A 221 3.51 -2.51 -18.24
N PRO A 222 2.96 -3.48 -18.96
CA PRO A 222 2.53 -3.26 -20.35
C PRO A 222 1.41 -2.22 -20.46
N LEU A 223 0.42 -2.29 -19.56
CA LEU A 223 -0.73 -1.39 -19.61
C LEU A 223 -0.35 0.06 -19.36
N THR A 224 0.62 0.32 -18.51
CA THR A 224 1.08 1.70 -18.22
C THR A 224 2.10 2.19 -19.23
N ALA A 225 2.56 1.35 -20.16
CA ALA A 225 3.67 1.62 -21.06
C ALA A 225 4.96 2.04 -20.30
N MET A 226 5.16 1.50 -19.10
CA MET A 226 6.36 1.78 -18.30
C MET A 226 7.61 1.30 -19.03
N GLN A 227 8.59 2.19 -19.18
CA GLN A 227 9.87 1.84 -19.80
C GLN A 227 10.74 1.04 -18.80
N ALA A 228 11.54 0.14 -19.40
CA ALA A 228 12.43 -0.76 -18.66
C ALA A 228 13.55 -0.05 -17.87
N THR A 229 13.87 1.18 -18.24
CA THR A 229 14.98 1.92 -17.63
C THR A 229 14.45 2.89 -16.58
N PRO A 230 15.05 2.91 -15.37
CA PRO A 230 14.72 3.94 -14.37
C PRO A 230 14.81 5.33 -14.99
N ALA A 231 13.83 6.18 -14.71
CA ALA A 231 13.82 7.51 -15.24
C ALA A 231 14.87 8.37 -14.54
N GLU A 232 15.90 8.80 -15.26
CA GLU A 232 16.76 9.86 -14.77
C GLU A 232 15.92 11.14 -14.52
N PRO A 233 16.20 11.93 -13.47
CA PRO A 233 17.32 11.79 -12.53
C PRO A 233 16.98 11.07 -11.22
N TYR A 234 15.84 10.35 -11.13
CA TYR A 234 15.33 9.72 -9.91
C TYR A 234 15.29 8.19 -10.06
N PRO A 235 16.42 7.49 -9.82
CA PRO A 235 16.52 6.06 -10.10
C PRO A 235 15.58 5.18 -9.27
N GLY A 236 15.07 5.65 -8.14
CA GLY A 236 14.05 4.96 -7.34
C GLY A 236 12.65 4.99 -7.94
N ALA A 237 12.41 5.81 -8.96
CA ALA A 237 11.09 6.00 -9.57
C ALA A 237 10.82 5.00 -10.71
N PHE A 238 11.10 3.73 -10.47
CA PHE A 238 10.93 2.65 -11.45
C PHE A 238 9.59 1.91 -11.32
N CYS A 239 8.72 2.31 -10.39
CA CYS A 239 7.42 1.69 -10.21
C CYS A 239 6.35 2.33 -11.09
N SER A 240 5.31 1.53 -11.32
CA SER A 240 4.06 1.95 -11.90
C SER A 240 2.90 1.34 -11.11
N LEU A 241 1.74 1.92 -11.27
CA LEU A 241 0.53 1.42 -10.62
C LEU A 241 -0.68 1.59 -11.54
N THR A 242 -1.69 0.77 -11.27
CA THR A 242 -3.01 0.84 -11.88
C THR A 242 -4.06 0.76 -10.80
N THR A 243 -5.05 1.63 -10.87
CA THR A 243 -6.20 1.61 -9.96
C THR A 243 -7.51 1.66 -10.74
N ILE A 244 -8.51 0.95 -10.24
CA ILE A 244 -9.86 0.92 -10.78
C ILE A 244 -10.82 1.26 -9.64
N ALA A 245 -11.76 2.15 -9.88
CA ALA A 245 -12.87 2.46 -8.99
C ALA A 245 -14.18 2.13 -9.71
N ILE A 246 -15.11 1.47 -9.01
CA ILE A 246 -16.42 1.12 -9.53
C ILE A 246 -17.46 1.67 -8.57
N ASP A 247 -18.41 2.44 -9.10
CA ASP A 247 -19.53 2.97 -8.34
C ASP A 247 -20.65 1.93 -8.28
N PRO A 248 -20.93 1.31 -7.12
CA PRO A 248 -21.99 0.31 -7.01
C PRO A 248 -23.38 0.89 -7.30
N GLY A 249 -23.57 2.21 -7.17
CA GLY A 249 -24.84 2.88 -7.45
C GLY A 249 -25.29 2.80 -8.90
N PHE A 250 -24.38 2.53 -9.85
CA PHE A 250 -24.74 2.29 -11.26
C PHE A 250 -25.31 0.87 -11.51
N PHE A 251 -25.18 -0.04 -10.55
CA PHE A 251 -25.64 -1.42 -10.69
C PHE A 251 -26.92 -1.70 -9.89
N GLY A 252 -27.25 -0.85 -8.93
CA GLY A 252 -28.44 -1.01 -8.10
C GLY A 252 -28.45 -0.06 -6.89
N PRO A 253 -29.46 -0.19 -6.02
CA PRO A 253 -29.51 0.63 -4.81
C PRO A 253 -28.30 0.40 -3.91
N VAL A 254 -27.58 1.46 -3.55
CA VAL A 254 -26.39 1.39 -2.69
C VAL A 254 -26.70 0.75 -1.33
N ALA A 255 -27.91 0.99 -0.77
CA ALA A 255 -28.34 0.36 0.47
C ALA A 255 -28.33 -1.17 0.36
N SER A 256 -28.90 -1.73 -0.72
CA SER A 256 -28.91 -3.19 -0.95
C SER A 256 -27.50 -3.77 -1.08
N PHE A 257 -26.57 -3.01 -1.68
CA PHE A 257 -25.17 -3.42 -1.75
C PHE A 257 -24.55 -3.51 -0.34
N HIS A 258 -24.79 -2.52 0.52
CA HIS A 258 -24.29 -2.54 1.90
C HIS A 258 -24.94 -3.64 2.76
N ASP A 259 -26.26 -3.84 2.61
CA ASP A 259 -26.98 -4.90 3.31
C ASP A 259 -26.41 -6.28 2.97
N GLU A 260 -26.04 -6.51 1.70
CA GLU A 260 -25.47 -7.77 1.25
C GLU A 260 -24.01 -7.97 1.78
N ILE A 261 -23.19 -6.92 1.83
CA ILE A 261 -21.87 -6.99 2.48
C ILE A 261 -22.02 -7.36 3.95
N GLU A 262 -22.98 -6.74 4.64
CA GLU A 262 -23.21 -7.02 6.05
C GLU A 262 -23.75 -8.45 6.28
N ARG A 263 -24.63 -8.93 5.43
CA ARG A 263 -25.12 -10.30 5.46
C ARG A 263 -23.98 -11.32 5.29
N LEU A 264 -23.06 -11.06 4.35
CA LEU A 264 -21.87 -11.89 4.14
C LEU A 264 -20.95 -11.87 5.37
N ARG A 265 -20.72 -10.71 5.98
CA ARG A 265 -19.92 -10.54 7.19
C ARG A 265 -20.50 -11.37 8.34
N GLN A 266 -21.78 -11.22 8.62
CA GLN A 266 -22.46 -11.97 9.68
C GLN A 266 -22.39 -13.48 9.42
N GLY A 267 -22.58 -13.91 8.16
CA GLY A 267 -22.44 -15.31 7.78
C GLY A 267 -21.04 -15.85 8.07
N MET A 268 -20.01 -15.11 7.69
CA MET A 268 -18.61 -15.54 7.91
C MET A 268 -18.24 -15.58 9.40
N HIS A 269 -18.76 -14.69 10.22
CA HIS A 269 -18.53 -14.72 11.67
C HIS A 269 -19.07 -15.97 12.37
N THR A 270 -20.02 -16.66 11.74
CA THR A 270 -20.59 -17.93 12.27
C THR A 270 -19.81 -19.16 11.82
N MET A 271 -18.83 -19.02 10.92
CA MET A 271 -18.07 -20.15 10.39
C MET A 271 -16.97 -20.59 11.34
N GLU A 272 -16.57 -21.85 11.25
CA GLU A 272 -15.41 -22.37 11.96
C GLU A 272 -14.14 -21.67 11.49
N PRO A 273 -13.30 -21.13 12.41
CA PRO A 273 -12.08 -20.46 12.03
C PRO A 273 -11.04 -21.44 11.46
N LEU A 274 -10.13 -20.91 10.65
CA LEU A 274 -8.98 -21.67 10.17
C LEU A 274 -8.11 -22.16 11.36
N PRO A 275 -7.41 -23.29 11.21
CA PRO A 275 -6.52 -23.82 12.25
C PRO A 275 -5.56 -22.76 12.79
N GLY A 276 -5.53 -22.61 14.10
CA GLY A 276 -4.67 -21.61 14.79
C GLY A 276 -5.30 -20.21 14.93
N LEU A 277 -6.48 -19.98 14.37
CA LEU A 277 -7.24 -18.73 14.57
C LEU A 277 -8.34 -18.92 15.60
N SER A 278 -8.65 -17.87 16.36
CA SER A 278 -9.70 -17.88 17.40
C SER A 278 -11.08 -17.51 16.86
N ARG A 279 -11.16 -16.86 15.71
CA ARG A 279 -12.40 -16.41 15.07
C ARG A 279 -12.23 -16.23 13.58
N THR A 280 -13.34 -16.24 12.85
CA THR A 280 -13.39 -15.88 11.44
C THR A 280 -13.80 -14.41 11.29
N VAL A 281 -13.08 -13.67 10.48
CA VAL A 281 -13.33 -12.26 10.15
C VAL A 281 -13.14 -12.01 8.67
N LEU A 282 -13.80 -10.99 8.13
CA LEU A 282 -13.51 -10.51 6.80
C LEU A 282 -12.17 -9.75 6.75
N PRO A 283 -11.43 -9.83 5.62
CA PRO A 283 -10.22 -9.02 5.45
C PRO A 283 -10.50 -7.54 5.66
N GLY A 284 -9.65 -6.86 6.41
CA GLY A 284 -9.78 -5.45 6.76
C GLY A 284 -10.46 -5.19 8.11
N GLU A 285 -11.15 -6.16 8.72
CA GLU A 285 -11.78 -5.98 10.03
C GLU A 285 -10.76 -5.84 11.16
N LEU A 286 -9.73 -6.69 11.17
CA LEU A 286 -8.65 -6.62 12.18
C LEU A 286 -7.91 -5.28 12.09
N GLU A 287 -7.67 -4.78 10.89
CA GLU A 287 -7.04 -3.48 10.64
C GLU A 287 -7.95 -2.35 11.15
N SER A 288 -9.26 -2.45 10.97
CA SER A 288 -10.22 -1.45 11.45
C SER A 288 -10.34 -1.47 12.98
N GLU A 289 -10.34 -2.65 13.62
CA GLU A 289 -10.31 -2.79 15.08
C GLU A 289 -9.03 -2.18 15.66
N ARG A 290 -7.88 -2.45 15.05
CA ARG A 290 -6.58 -1.88 15.44
C ARG A 290 -6.57 -0.37 15.31
N GLU A 291 -7.11 0.16 14.21
CA GLU A 291 -7.17 1.61 13.97
C GLU A 291 -7.92 2.32 15.11
N ILE A 292 -9.03 1.77 15.58
CA ILE A 292 -9.80 2.29 16.74
C ILE A 292 -8.99 2.19 18.03
N ASP A 293 -8.40 1.02 18.33
CA ASP A 293 -7.59 0.81 19.54
C ASP A 293 -6.35 1.71 19.52
N PHE A 294 -5.59 1.71 18.43
CA PHE A 294 -4.31 2.40 18.37
C PHE A 294 -4.45 3.92 18.29
N GLN A 295 -5.56 4.43 17.73
CA GLN A 295 -5.87 5.85 17.78
C GLN A 295 -6.07 6.35 19.21
N THR A 296 -6.63 5.53 20.07
CA THR A 296 -6.93 5.87 21.47
C THR A 296 -5.75 5.58 22.38
N ASN A 297 -5.18 4.38 22.27
CA ASN A 297 -4.24 3.81 23.22
C ASN A 297 -2.76 3.85 22.74
N GLY A 298 -2.52 4.34 21.54
CA GLY A 298 -1.20 4.32 20.90
C GLY A 298 -0.87 3.01 20.20
N VAL A 299 0.08 3.07 19.27
CA VAL A 299 0.57 1.91 18.49
C VAL A 299 1.64 1.16 19.26
N PRO A 300 1.53 -0.17 19.43
CA PRO A 300 2.57 -0.97 20.08
C PRO A 300 3.75 -1.18 19.10
N LEU A 301 4.84 -0.45 19.30
CA LEU A 301 6.03 -0.50 18.45
C LEU A 301 7.16 -1.29 19.15
N ASP A 302 7.87 -2.11 18.38
CA ASP A 302 9.01 -2.82 18.91
C ASP A 302 10.20 -1.89 19.20
N PRO A 303 11.10 -2.26 20.14
CA PRO A 303 12.25 -1.42 20.50
C PRO A 303 13.11 -1.04 19.32
N SER A 304 13.36 -1.96 18.37
CA SER A 304 14.23 -1.69 17.21
C SER A 304 13.63 -0.64 16.26
N HIS A 305 12.31 -0.54 16.21
CA HIS A 305 11.60 0.49 15.45
C HIS A 305 11.88 1.88 16.04
N ILE A 306 11.65 2.03 17.34
CA ILE A 306 11.86 3.31 18.06
C ILE A 306 13.34 3.70 18.08
N GLU A 307 14.25 2.75 18.29
CA GLU A 307 15.68 3.00 18.22
C GLU A 307 16.13 3.51 16.84
N ALA A 308 15.53 2.98 15.75
CA ALA A 308 15.85 3.46 14.41
C ALA A 308 15.38 4.90 14.19
N LEU A 309 14.18 5.25 14.68
CA LEU A 309 13.68 6.62 14.64
C LEU A 309 14.53 7.55 15.52
N ALA A 310 14.92 7.08 16.72
CA ALA A 310 15.75 7.87 17.64
C ALA A 310 17.13 8.19 17.08
N ARG A 311 17.78 7.21 16.43
CA ARG A 311 19.06 7.46 15.73
C ARG A 311 18.91 8.51 14.65
N LEU A 312 17.89 8.41 13.82
CA LEU A 312 17.63 9.41 12.78
C LEU A 312 17.32 10.79 13.37
N ALA A 313 16.59 10.85 14.48
CA ALA A 313 16.30 12.10 15.21
C ALA A 313 17.58 12.78 15.69
N ASP A 314 18.51 12.01 16.29
CA ASP A 314 19.81 12.51 16.74
C ASP A 314 20.68 13.00 15.56
N GLU A 315 20.72 12.23 14.45
CA GLU A 315 21.47 12.61 13.24
C GLU A 315 20.95 13.90 12.59
N MET A 316 19.64 14.13 12.63
CA MET A 316 19.00 15.30 12.03
C MET A 316 18.81 16.47 13.00
N GLY A 317 19.09 16.31 14.29
CA GLY A 317 18.83 17.31 15.31
C GLY A 317 17.34 17.61 15.53
N ILE A 318 16.46 16.64 15.30
CA ILE A 318 15.00 16.75 15.50
C ILE A 318 14.66 16.21 16.89
N PRO A 319 13.79 16.88 17.68
CA PRO A 319 13.36 16.36 18.98
C PRO A 319 12.64 15.00 18.87
N LYS A 320 12.86 14.13 19.85
CA LYS A 320 12.19 12.84 20.00
C LYS A 320 10.82 13.07 20.66
N TYR A 321 9.84 13.52 19.91
CA TYR A 321 8.51 13.91 20.42
C TYR A 321 7.73 12.82 21.15
N TRP A 322 8.17 11.57 21.06
CA TRP A 322 7.55 10.40 21.70
C TRP A 322 8.14 10.02 23.07
N GLU A 323 9.17 10.72 23.54
CA GLU A 323 9.77 10.57 24.86
C GLU A 323 8.99 11.28 25.97
#